data_fc4833df1088258b2b23ea0788fc0f4b
#
_entry.id   fc4833df1088258b2b23ea0788fc0f4b
#
_cell.length_a   1.000
_cell.length_b   1.000
_cell.length_c   1.000
_cell.angle_alpha   90.00
_cell.angle_beta   90.00
_cell.angle_gamma   90.00
#
_symmetry.space_group_name_H-M   'P 1'
#
loop_
_entity.id
_entity.type
_entity.pdbx_description
1 polymer ?
#
loop_
_entity_poly.entity_id
_entity_poly.type
_entity_poly.pdbx_seq_one_letter_code
_entity_poly.pdbx_strand_id
1 'polypeptide(L)'
;NIILIILNIINVLTHMDKTNILSIKNLKKIYSNKQTGDTHALNDLNLDVQEGEIFGLLGPNGAGKTTFINIIAGTVIKTAGQVSVHGFDLDKNPRQVRASVGIVPQEVNLDPFFSPRKLLELQAGLYGIKEKDRITDTILELVSLEKQANSYARSLSGGMKRRLLMAKALVHQPPIVFLDEPTAGVDVQLRQNLWKNVRLL
;
A
#
# COMPACT_ATOMS: atom_id res chain seq x y z
N ASN A 1 14.68 -8.72 1.83
CA ASN A 1 13.68 -7.68 1.51
C ASN A 1 12.29 -8.25 1.75
N ILE A 2 11.48 -7.58 2.54
CA ILE A 2 10.17 -8.03 2.99
C ILE A 2 9.13 -7.06 2.45
N ILE A 3 8.09 -7.58 1.79
CA ILE A 3 6.84 -6.86 1.59
C ILE A 3 5.88 -7.30 2.68
N LEU A 4 5.31 -6.34 3.37
CA LEU A 4 4.32 -6.57 4.40
C LEU A 4 2.95 -6.13 3.89
N ILE A 5 1.99 -7.02 3.98
CA ILE A 5 0.59 -6.76 3.66
C ILE A 5 -0.15 -6.68 4.98
N ILE A 6 -0.74 -5.52 5.25
CA ILE A 6 -1.54 -5.28 6.46
C ILE A 6 -2.99 -5.18 6.03
N LEU A 7 -3.85 -5.94 6.65
CA LEU A 7 -5.24 -6.06 6.30
C LEU A 7 -6.15 -5.51 7.39
N ASN A 8 -7.29 -5.03 6.96
CA ASN A 8 -8.33 -4.31 7.67
C ASN A 8 -8.43 -4.58 9.18
N ILE A 9 -8.22 -3.54 9.97
CA ILE A 9 -8.24 -3.59 11.44
C ILE A 9 -9.61 -3.20 11.99
N ILE A 10 -10.52 -2.72 11.16
CA ILE A 10 -11.77 -2.08 11.59
C ILE A 10 -12.85 -3.10 11.99
N ASN A 11 -12.76 -4.39 11.63
CA ASN A 11 -13.82 -5.38 11.82
C ASN A 11 -13.41 -6.69 12.54
N VAL A 12 -12.61 -6.65 13.57
CA VAL A 12 -12.20 -7.86 14.33
C VAL A 12 -13.33 -8.44 15.23
N LEU A 13 -14.53 -7.87 15.28
CA LEU A 13 -15.56 -8.22 16.26
C LEU A 13 -16.73 -9.07 15.75
N THR A 14 -16.74 -9.50 14.50
CA THR A 14 -17.79 -10.41 14.02
C THR A 14 -17.19 -11.73 13.53
N HIS A 15 -17.52 -12.82 14.20
CA HIS A 15 -17.34 -14.20 13.73
C HIS A 15 -18.19 -14.41 12.46
N MET A 16 -17.65 -14.02 11.30
CA MET A 16 -18.18 -14.42 10.00
C MET A 16 -17.09 -15.17 9.24
N ASP A 17 -17.49 -16.07 8.36
CA ASP A 17 -16.60 -16.86 7.52
C ASP A 17 -15.45 -15.98 6.96
N LYS A 18 -14.22 -16.37 7.25
CA LYS A 18 -13.02 -15.64 6.82
C LYS A 18 -12.98 -15.58 5.30
N THR A 19 -13.28 -14.42 4.75
CA THR A 19 -13.21 -14.19 3.31
C THR A 19 -11.78 -13.85 2.88
N ASN A 20 -11.37 -14.35 1.72
CA ASN A 20 -10.10 -13.95 1.12
C ASN A 20 -10.21 -12.50 0.65
N ILE A 21 -9.51 -11.60 1.32
CA ILE A 21 -9.45 -10.20 0.92
C ILE A 21 -8.53 -9.99 -0.28
N LEU A 22 -7.54 -10.86 -0.46
CA LEU A 22 -6.68 -10.94 -1.62
C LEU A 22 -6.66 -12.39 -2.11
N SER A 23 -6.98 -12.61 -3.39
CA SER A 23 -6.90 -13.92 -4.02
C SER A 23 -6.21 -13.81 -5.37
N ILE A 24 -5.19 -14.63 -5.57
CA ILE A 24 -4.35 -14.66 -6.76
C ILE A 24 -4.25 -16.09 -7.26
N LYS A 25 -4.54 -16.29 -8.54
CA LYS A 25 -4.50 -17.60 -9.19
C LYS A 25 -3.67 -17.54 -10.47
N ASN A 26 -2.62 -18.37 -10.52
CA ASN A 26 -1.75 -18.56 -11.68
C ASN A 26 -1.23 -17.25 -12.28
N LEU A 27 -0.88 -16.27 -11.43
CA LEU A 27 -0.44 -14.95 -11.87
C LEU A 27 0.92 -15.05 -12.55
N LYS A 28 0.98 -14.56 -13.79
CA LYS A 28 2.19 -14.49 -14.61
C LYS A 28 2.50 -13.07 -15.04
N LYS A 29 3.78 -12.75 -15.03
CA LYS A 29 4.30 -11.55 -15.70
C LYS A 29 5.59 -11.87 -16.43
N ILE A 30 5.55 -11.68 -17.73
CA ILE A 30 6.70 -11.83 -18.63
C ILE A 30 6.99 -10.45 -19.22
N TYR A 31 8.23 -10.02 -19.11
CA TYR A 31 8.75 -8.85 -19.80
C TYR A 31 9.52 -9.32 -21.03
N SER A 32 9.01 -9.01 -22.21
CA SER A 32 9.68 -9.38 -23.47
C SER A 32 10.66 -8.28 -23.89
N ASN A 33 11.90 -8.69 -24.13
CA ASN A 33 12.94 -7.82 -24.68
C ASN A 33 13.56 -8.49 -25.91
N LYS A 34 13.52 -7.80 -27.04
CA LYS A 34 14.03 -8.31 -28.32
C LYS A 34 15.53 -8.62 -28.32
N GLN A 35 16.30 -7.96 -27.45
CA GLN A 35 17.77 -8.08 -27.39
C GLN A 35 18.22 -9.11 -26.34
N THR A 36 17.55 -9.19 -25.20
CA THR A 36 17.97 -10.02 -24.05
C THR A 36 17.08 -11.24 -23.81
N GLY A 37 16.00 -11.38 -24.63
CA GLY A 37 15.01 -12.44 -24.44
C GLY A 37 13.96 -12.13 -23.37
N ASP A 38 13.11 -13.10 -23.09
CA ASP A 38 12.00 -12.97 -22.14
C ASP A 38 12.47 -13.12 -20.71
N THR A 39 12.00 -12.23 -19.82
CA THR A 39 12.24 -12.32 -18.38
C THR A 39 10.93 -12.65 -17.67
N HIS A 40 10.87 -13.81 -17.02
CA HIS A 40 9.73 -14.25 -16.23
C HIS A 40 9.81 -13.64 -14.82
N ALA A 41 9.15 -12.50 -14.62
CA ALA A 41 9.15 -11.81 -13.32
C ALA A 41 8.19 -12.48 -12.31
N LEU A 42 7.08 -13.03 -12.79
CA LEU A 42 6.16 -13.85 -12.00
C LEU A 42 5.79 -15.10 -12.82
N ASN A 43 5.86 -16.28 -12.19
CA ASN A 43 5.59 -17.55 -12.82
C ASN A 43 4.64 -18.38 -11.97
N ASP A 44 3.36 -18.42 -12.37
CA ASP A 44 2.28 -19.15 -11.70
C ASP A 44 2.14 -18.85 -10.19
N LEU A 45 2.24 -17.55 -9.79
CA LEU A 45 2.04 -17.16 -8.40
C LEU A 45 0.58 -17.42 -8.00
N ASN A 46 0.43 -18.21 -6.93
CA ASN A 46 -0.84 -18.46 -6.25
C ASN A 46 -0.72 -17.99 -4.80
N LEU A 47 -1.70 -17.19 -4.35
CA LEU A 47 -1.67 -16.61 -3.01
C LEU A 47 -3.09 -16.22 -2.60
N ASP A 48 -3.52 -16.70 -1.44
CA ASP A 48 -4.72 -16.25 -0.77
C ASP A 48 -4.34 -15.63 0.59
N VAL A 49 -4.89 -14.46 0.88
CA VAL A 49 -4.70 -13.77 2.16
C VAL A 49 -6.06 -13.43 2.73
N GLN A 50 -6.28 -13.78 4.00
CA GLN A 50 -7.57 -13.60 4.67
C GLN A 50 -7.68 -12.20 5.25
N GLU A 51 -8.91 -11.75 5.46
CA GLU A 51 -9.18 -10.51 6.17
C GLU A 51 -8.63 -10.57 7.60
N GLY A 52 -8.02 -9.46 8.07
CA GLY A 52 -7.42 -9.37 9.40
C GLY A 52 -6.02 -9.99 9.54
N GLU A 53 -5.45 -10.56 8.46
CA GLU A 53 -4.10 -11.12 8.51
C GLU A 53 -3.02 -10.06 8.29
N ILE A 54 -1.86 -10.29 8.90
CA ILE A 54 -0.61 -9.64 8.56
C ILE A 54 0.24 -10.67 7.81
N PHE A 55 0.40 -10.45 6.52
CA PHE A 55 1.11 -11.39 5.64
C PHE A 55 2.45 -10.81 5.19
N GLY A 56 3.51 -11.60 5.30
CA GLY A 56 4.87 -11.23 4.88
C GLY A 56 5.29 -11.98 3.61
N LEU A 57 5.51 -11.25 2.51
CA LEU A 57 6.08 -11.80 1.29
C LEU A 57 7.60 -11.59 1.30
N LEU A 58 8.36 -12.68 1.45
CA LEU A 58 9.82 -12.67 1.51
C LEU A 58 10.42 -13.21 0.21
N GLY A 59 11.57 -12.67 -0.15
CA GLY A 59 12.33 -13.15 -1.30
C GLY A 59 13.52 -12.26 -1.63
N PRO A 60 14.49 -12.78 -2.40
CA PRO A 60 15.66 -12.02 -2.84
C PRO A 60 15.26 -10.84 -3.76
N ASN A 61 16.24 -9.97 -4.05
CA ASN A 61 16.06 -8.95 -5.08
C ASN A 61 15.82 -9.64 -6.44
N GLY A 62 14.92 -9.08 -7.24
CA GLY A 62 14.53 -9.70 -8.51
C GLY A 62 13.50 -10.83 -8.41
N ALA A 63 13.05 -11.23 -7.21
CA ALA A 63 12.02 -12.26 -7.03
C ALA A 63 10.60 -11.86 -7.48
N GLY A 64 10.43 -10.71 -8.13
CA GLY A 64 9.13 -10.27 -8.64
C GLY A 64 8.22 -9.55 -7.64
N LYS A 65 8.66 -9.31 -6.40
CA LYS A 65 7.85 -8.67 -5.35
C LYS A 65 7.30 -7.30 -5.77
N THR A 66 8.16 -6.42 -6.26
CA THR A 66 7.76 -5.09 -6.74
C THR A 66 6.87 -5.20 -7.99
N THR A 67 7.13 -6.16 -8.88
CA THR A 67 6.26 -6.45 -10.02
C THR A 67 4.86 -6.84 -9.58
N PHE A 68 4.75 -7.67 -8.56
CA PHE A 68 3.48 -8.08 -7.95
C PHE A 68 2.69 -6.87 -7.41
N ILE A 69 3.33 -6.02 -6.59
CA ILE A 69 2.68 -4.79 -6.09
C ILE A 69 2.24 -3.89 -7.25
N ASN A 70 3.10 -3.70 -8.25
CA ASN A 70 2.81 -2.85 -9.39
C ASN A 70 1.64 -3.35 -10.26
N ILE A 71 1.42 -4.67 -10.31
CA ILE A 71 0.23 -5.23 -10.95
C ILE A 71 -1.03 -4.86 -10.17
N ILE A 72 -1.03 -5.01 -8.85
CA ILE A 72 -2.17 -4.63 -7.99
C ILE A 72 -2.41 -3.11 -8.04
N ALA A 73 -1.35 -2.30 -8.04
CA ALA A 73 -1.43 -0.86 -8.22
C ALA A 73 -1.99 -0.42 -9.59
N GLY A 74 -1.99 -1.34 -10.56
CA GLY A 74 -2.42 -1.06 -11.94
C GLY A 74 -1.39 -0.29 -12.77
N THR A 75 -0.14 -0.21 -12.33
CA THR A 75 0.98 0.40 -13.06
C THR A 75 1.68 -0.59 -14.01
N VAL A 76 1.51 -1.90 -13.77
CA VAL A 76 1.99 -2.99 -14.62
C VAL A 76 0.83 -3.89 -15.00
N ILE A 77 0.68 -4.17 -16.30
CA ILE A 77 -0.31 -5.13 -16.79
C ILE A 77 0.26 -6.55 -16.65
N LYS A 78 -0.49 -7.44 -16.01
CA LYS A 78 -0.15 -8.86 -15.93
C LYS A 78 -0.18 -9.54 -17.30
N THR A 79 0.57 -10.62 -17.47
CA THR A 79 0.55 -11.42 -18.71
C THR A 79 -0.60 -12.43 -18.70
N ALA A 80 -0.84 -13.08 -17.55
CA ALA A 80 -1.91 -14.05 -17.37
C ALA A 80 -2.26 -14.21 -15.89
N GLY A 81 -3.30 -14.99 -15.59
CA GLY A 81 -3.75 -15.29 -14.24
C GLY A 81 -4.89 -14.37 -13.78
N GLN A 82 -5.43 -14.63 -12.60
CA GLN A 82 -6.51 -13.90 -12.00
C GLN A 82 -6.07 -13.23 -10.70
N VAL A 83 -6.55 -12.02 -10.47
CA VAL A 83 -6.30 -11.26 -9.24
C VAL A 83 -7.62 -10.68 -8.78
N SER A 84 -8.01 -10.98 -7.54
CA SER A 84 -9.15 -10.39 -6.87
C SER A 84 -8.69 -9.70 -5.59
N VAL A 85 -9.13 -8.48 -5.37
CA VAL A 85 -8.81 -7.65 -4.20
C VAL A 85 -10.10 -7.14 -3.60
N HIS A 86 -10.37 -7.44 -2.34
CA HIS A 86 -11.60 -7.05 -1.64
C HIS A 86 -12.86 -7.39 -2.45
N GLY A 87 -12.89 -8.59 -3.06
CA GLY A 87 -14.00 -9.07 -3.90
C GLY A 87 -14.03 -8.49 -5.32
N PHE A 88 -13.17 -7.53 -5.67
CA PHE A 88 -13.12 -6.92 -7.00
C PHE A 88 -12.09 -7.61 -7.89
N ASP A 89 -12.50 -8.04 -9.08
CA ASP A 89 -11.61 -8.57 -10.11
C ASP A 89 -10.78 -7.42 -10.73
N LEU A 90 -9.47 -7.60 -10.82
CA LEU A 90 -8.53 -6.57 -11.29
C LEU A 90 -8.80 -6.15 -12.75
N ASP A 91 -9.18 -7.09 -13.62
CA ASP A 91 -9.40 -6.80 -15.03
C ASP A 91 -10.74 -6.10 -15.27
N LYS A 92 -11.78 -6.49 -14.50
CA LYS A 92 -13.14 -5.96 -14.65
C LYS A 92 -13.34 -4.66 -13.85
N ASN A 93 -12.72 -4.57 -12.69
CA ASN A 93 -12.96 -3.51 -11.71
C ASN A 93 -11.66 -2.79 -11.27
N PRO A 94 -10.80 -2.34 -12.19
CA PRO A 94 -9.46 -1.82 -11.84
C PRO A 94 -9.51 -0.56 -10.96
N ARG A 95 -10.57 0.24 -11.03
CA ARG A 95 -10.74 1.43 -10.18
C ARG A 95 -11.06 1.05 -8.74
N GLN A 96 -11.95 0.08 -8.54
CA GLN A 96 -12.33 -0.43 -7.22
C GLN A 96 -11.14 -1.13 -6.55
N VAL A 97 -10.37 -1.92 -7.31
CA VAL A 97 -9.12 -2.52 -6.81
C VAL A 97 -8.16 -1.44 -6.32
N ARG A 98 -7.90 -0.39 -7.10
CA ARG A 98 -7.03 0.71 -6.66
C ARG A 98 -7.58 1.48 -5.45
N ALA A 99 -8.89 1.65 -5.36
CA ALA A 99 -9.51 2.27 -4.19
C ALA A 99 -9.43 1.39 -2.94
N SER A 100 -9.32 0.07 -3.10
CA SER A 100 -9.19 -0.88 -2.00
C SER A 100 -7.76 -1.08 -1.50
N VAL A 101 -6.76 -0.42 -2.09
CA VAL A 101 -5.35 -0.63 -1.71
C VAL A 101 -4.64 0.68 -1.36
N GLY A 102 -3.91 0.67 -0.26
CA GLY A 102 -2.90 1.66 0.07
C GLY A 102 -1.51 1.09 -0.21
N ILE A 103 -0.65 1.85 -0.87
CA ILE A 103 0.70 1.38 -1.19
C ILE A 103 1.72 2.37 -0.65
N VAL A 104 2.64 1.88 0.17
CA VAL A 104 3.80 2.62 0.66
C VAL A 104 5.02 2.13 -0.08
N PRO A 105 5.55 2.89 -1.05
CA PRO A 105 6.70 2.48 -1.84
C PRO A 105 7.98 2.50 -1.01
N GLN A 106 9.00 1.78 -1.48
CA GLN A 106 10.34 1.78 -0.91
C GLN A 106 10.99 3.16 -0.97
N GLU A 107 10.86 3.85 -2.09
CA GLU A 107 11.44 5.18 -2.29
C GLU A 107 10.53 6.28 -1.78
N VAL A 108 11.16 7.31 -1.16
CA VAL A 108 10.47 8.50 -0.69
C VAL A 108 10.32 9.49 -1.84
N ASN A 109 9.20 9.42 -2.55
CA ASN A 109 8.87 10.35 -3.61
C ASN A 109 7.70 11.25 -3.16
N LEU A 110 8.02 12.42 -2.65
CA LEU A 110 7.09 13.45 -2.18
C LEU A 110 7.40 14.77 -2.88
N ASP A 111 6.36 15.50 -3.28
CA ASP A 111 6.54 16.86 -3.78
C ASP A 111 7.12 17.74 -2.65
N PRO A 112 8.30 18.34 -2.84
CA PRO A 112 9.00 19.06 -1.78
C PRO A 112 8.34 20.41 -1.43
N PHE A 113 7.47 20.94 -2.29
CA PHE A 113 6.85 22.27 -2.16
C PHE A 113 5.45 22.24 -1.54
N PHE A 114 4.86 21.07 -1.37
CA PHE A 114 3.60 20.94 -0.66
C PHE A 114 3.82 20.63 0.82
N SER A 115 2.86 21.01 1.65
CA SER A 115 2.82 20.62 3.05
C SER A 115 2.20 19.23 3.21
N PRO A 116 2.47 18.51 4.32
CA PRO A 116 1.81 17.25 4.65
C PRO A 116 0.29 17.32 4.49
N ARG A 117 -0.34 18.32 5.09
CA ARG A 117 -1.78 18.55 4.95
C ARG A 117 -2.19 18.61 3.49
N LYS A 118 -1.54 19.45 2.69
CA LYS A 118 -1.90 19.63 1.27
C LYS A 118 -1.74 18.36 0.47
N LEU A 119 -0.68 17.58 0.74
CA LEU A 119 -0.46 16.29 0.07
C LEU A 119 -1.57 15.29 0.41
N LEU A 120 -2.01 15.22 1.66
CA LEU A 120 -3.12 14.35 2.08
C LEU A 120 -4.45 14.79 1.49
N GLU A 121 -4.74 16.11 1.49
CA GLU A 121 -5.94 16.66 0.89
C GLU A 121 -6.03 16.38 -0.62
N LEU A 122 -4.91 16.53 -1.34
CA LEU A 122 -4.84 16.18 -2.76
C LEU A 122 -5.05 14.68 -2.97
N GLN A 123 -4.41 13.86 -2.16
CA GLN A 123 -4.56 12.41 -2.24
C GLN A 123 -6.01 11.98 -1.99
N ALA A 124 -6.66 12.48 -0.94
CA ALA A 124 -8.06 12.22 -0.65
C ALA A 124 -8.97 12.63 -1.82
N GLY A 125 -8.69 13.80 -2.41
CA GLY A 125 -9.42 14.29 -3.59
C GLY A 125 -9.28 13.37 -4.81
N LEU A 126 -8.10 12.77 -5.05
CA LEU A 126 -7.88 11.81 -6.14
C LEU A 126 -8.72 10.55 -5.98
N TYR A 127 -9.02 10.15 -4.73
CA TYR A 127 -9.94 9.05 -4.43
C TYR A 127 -11.41 9.48 -4.36
N GLY A 128 -11.73 10.74 -4.67
CA GLY A 128 -13.09 11.26 -4.70
C GLY A 128 -13.70 11.54 -3.33
N ILE A 129 -12.90 11.60 -2.26
CA ILE A 129 -13.39 11.88 -0.91
C ILE A 129 -13.75 13.37 -0.82
N LYS A 130 -15.01 13.65 -0.50
CA LYS A 130 -15.50 15.00 -0.33
C LYS A 130 -14.80 15.68 0.87
N GLU A 131 -14.58 16.97 0.80
CA GLU A 131 -13.82 17.72 1.81
C GLU A 131 -14.34 17.50 3.24
N LYS A 132 -15.65 17.49 3.43
CA LYS A 132 -16.31 17.24 4.72
C LYS A 132 -16.08 15.85 5.30
N ASP A 133 -15.74 14.86 4.45
CA ASP A 133 -15.58 13.46 4.83
C ASP A 133 -14.09 13.05 4.95
N ARG A 134 -13.18 14.03 4.80
CA ARG A 134 -11.73 13.80 4.89
C ARG A 134 -11.29 13.70 6.35
N ILE A 135 -10.42 12.73 6.61
CA ILE A 135 -9.85 12.47 7.94
C ILE A 135 -8.38 12.94 8.04
N THR A 136 -8.03 14.00 7.31
CA THR A 136 -6.64 14.49 7.20
C THR A 136 -6.00 14.76 8.56
N ASP A 137 -6.73 15.40 9.49
CA ASP A 137 -6.19 15.71 10.82
C ASP A 137 -5.96 14.45 11.64
N THR A 138 -6.90 13.52 11.64
CA THR A 138 -6.76 12.22 12.31
C THR A 138 -5.55 11.43 11.78
N ILE A 139 -5.35 11.44 10.46
CA ILE A 139 -4.19 10.75 9.86
C ILE A 139 -2.87 11.46 10.23
N LEU A 140 -2.85 12.79 10.27
CA LEU A 140 -1.66 13.53 10.70
C LEU A 140 -1.28 13.22 12.16
N GLU A 141 -2.26 13.15 13.06
CA GLU A 141 -2.07 12.73 14.44
C GLU A 141 -1.56 11.29 14.53
N LEU A 142 -2.17 10.36 13.78
CA LEU A 142 -1.78 8.96 13.74
C LEU A 142 -0.31 8.77 13.40
N VAL A 143 0.22 9.56 12.46
CA VAL A 143 1.62 9.50 12.05
C VAL A 143 2.52 10.50 12.80
N SER A 144 2.00 11.21 13.81
CA SER A 144 2.70 12.23 14.61
C SER A 144 3.35 13.31 13.75
N LEU A 145 2.58 13.89 12.83
CA LEU A 145 2.97 14.99 11.95
C LEU A 145 2.06 16.23 12.09
N GLU A 146 1.22 16.30 13.11
CA GLU A 146 0.30 17.41 13.37
C GLU A 146 1.04 18.75 13.48
N LYS A 147 2.21 18.77 14.15
CA LYS A 147 3.04 19.97 14.30
C LYS A 147 3.67 20.44 12.99
N GLN A 148 3.91 19.52 12.05
CA GLN A 148 4.49 19.79 10.73
C GLN A 148 3.44 19.87 9.62
N ALA A 149 2.14 19.81 9.96
CA ALA A 149 1.05 19.74 9.00
C ALA A 149 1.12 20.80 7.88
N ASN A 150 1.59 21.99 8.22
CA ASN A 150 1.66 23.13 7.29
C ASN A 150 3.10 23.52 6.87
N SER A 151 4.12 22.77 7.31
CA SER A 151 5.50 22.96 6.89
C SER A 151 5.74 22.36 5.51
N TYR A 152 6.69 22.87 4.74
CA TYR A 152 7.02 22.24 3.45
C TYR A 152 7.61 20.84 3.63
N ALA A 153 7.23 19.88 2.77
CA ALA A 153 7.73 18.51 2.84
C ALA A 153 9.26 18.41 2.69
N ARG A 154 9.91 19.39 2.03
CA ARG A 154 11.38 19.47 1.94
C ARG A 154 12.06 19.65 3.30
N SER A 155 11.41 20.29 4.26
CA SER A 155 11.97 20.54 5.61
C SER A 155 11.83 19.35 6.56
N LEU A 156 11.09 18.31 6.15
CA LEU A 156 10.90 17.11 6.96
C LEU A 156 12.15 16.23 6.97
N SER A 157 12.43 15.61 8.12
CA SER A 157 13.45 14.56 8.23
C SER A 157 13.08 13.33 7.39
N GLY A 158 14.04 12.45 7.12
CA GLY A 158 13.79 11.21 6.37
C GLY A 158 12.70 10.35 7.03
N GLY A 159 12.71 10.20 8.35
CA GLY A 159 11.68 9.49 9.10
C GLY A 159 10.30 10.15 9.01
N MET A 160 10.23 11.49 9.06
CA MET A 160 8.99 12.24 8.86
C MET A 160 8.42 12.06 7.46
N LYS A 161 9.28 12.09 6.45
CA LYS A 161 8.88 11.82 5.05
C LYS A 161 8.31 10.41 4.88
N ARG A 162 8.93 9.42 5.53
CA ARG A 162 8.44 8.03 5.50
C ARG A 162 7.07 7.91 6.16
N ARG A 163 6.85 8.59 7.31
CA ARG A 163 5.55 8.67 7.98
C ARG A 163 4.49 9.34 7.11
N LEU A 164 4.86 10.39 6.38
CA LEU A 164 3.95 11.06 5.44
C LEU A 164 3.56 10.17 4.26
N LEU A 165 4.48 9.33 3.74
CA LEU A 165 4.12 8.32 2.72
C LEU A 165 3.09 7.31 3.23
N MET A 166 3.23 6.89 4.49
CA MET A 166 2.23 6.02 5.12
C MET A 166 0.90 6.72 5.27
N ALA A 167 0.90 7.98 5.75
CA ALA A 167 -0.30 8.81 5.83
C ALA A 167 -1.02 8.90 4.47
N LYS A 168 -0.28 9.11 3.38
CA LYS A 168 -0.83 9.12 2.01
C LYS A 168 -1.49 7.80 1.63
N ALA A 169 -0.91 6.67 2.01
CA ALA A 169 -1.47 5.35 1.73
C ALA A 169 -2.74 5.05 2.55
N LEU A 170 -2.93 5.72 3.68
CA LEU A 170 -4.05 5.50 4.61
C LEU A 170 -5.20 6.50 4.47
N VAL A 171 -4.98 7.65 3.83
CA VAL A 171 -5.94 8.77 3.84
C VAL A 171 -7.30 8.44 3.21
N HIS A 172 -7.36 7.46 2.34
CA HIS A 172 -8.60 6.97 1.72
C HIS A 172 -9.18 5.70 2.41
N GLN A 173 -8.63 5.33 3.58
CA GLN A 173 -9.08 4.21 4.42
C GLN A 173 -9.16 2.88 3.65
N PRO A 174 -8.08 2.44 2.98
CA PRO A 174 -8.12 1.22 2.19
C PRO A 174 -8.23 -0.02 3.10
N PRO A 175 -8.99 -1.06 2.69
CA PRO A 175 -9.03 -2.33 3.42
C PRO A 175 -7.71 -3.11 3.37
N ILE A 176 -6.80 -2.81 2.44
CA ILE A 176 -5.49 -3.48 2.32
C ILE A 176 -4.39 -2.43 2.20
N VAL A 177 -3.28 -2.64 2.92
CA VAL A 177 -2.07 -1.80 2.80
C VAL A 177 -0.87 -2.68 2.47
N PHE A 178 -0.17 -2.31 1.40
CA PHE A 178 1.11 -2.90 1.01
C PHE A 178 2.25 -2.00 1.44
N LEU A 179 3.21 -2.57 2.17
CA LEU A 179 4.42 -1.87 2.58
C LEU A 179 5.62 -2.52 1.87
N ASP A 180 6.23 -1.79 0.94
CA ASP A 180 7.44 -2.25 0.26
C ASP A 180 8.68 -1.87 1.10
N GLU A 181 9.37 -2.89 1.64
CA GLU A 181 10.53 -2.73 2.53
C GLU A 181 10.30 -1.74 3.70
N PRO A 182 9.31 -1.97 4.56
CA PRO A 182 8.93 -1.01 5.61
C PRO A 182 10.04 -0.73 6.61
N THR A 183 11.08 -1.56 6.64
CA THR A 183 12.17 -1.50 7.61
C THR A 183 13.39 -0.74 7.11
N ALA A 184 13.46 -0.39 5.84
CA ALA A 184 14.55 0.41 5.30
C ALA A 184 14.47 1.85 5.84
N GLY A 185 15.38 2.22 6.76
CA GLY A 185 15.46 3.57 7.34
C GLY A 185 14.40 3.92 8.39
N VAL A 186 13.69 2.92 8.96
CA VAL A 186 12.69 3.13 10.03
C VAL A 186 13.29 2.71 11.37
N ASP A 187 13.34 3.66 12.31
CA ASP A 187 13.73 3.45 13.71
C ASP A 187 12.87 2.36 14.39
N VAL A 188 13.48 1.59 15.30
CA VAL A 188 12.82 0.52 16.07
C VAL A 188 11.60 1.05 16.81
N GLN A 189 11.67 2.26 17.35
CA GLN A 189 10.58 2.92 18.07
C GLN A 189 9.40 3.23 17.13
N LEU A 190 9.69 3.66 15.91
CA LEU A 190 8.68 3.93 14.90
C LEU A 190 8.01 2.63 14.41
N ARG A 191 8.77 1.52 14.30
CA ARG A 191 8.17 0.20 14.04
C ARG A 191 7.16 -0.18 15.10
N GLN A 192 7.50 -0.05 16.38
CA GLN A 192 6.60 -0.39 17.49
C GLN A 192 5.36 0.51 17.52
N ASN A 193 5.52 1.81 17.26
CA ASN A 193 4.41 2.75 17.19
C ASN A 193 3.52 2.51 15.97
N LEU A 194 4.12 2.16 14.83
CA LEU A 194 3.38 1.73 13.64
C LEU A 194 2.53 0.50 13.92
N TRP A 195 3.11 -0.52 14.57
CA TRP A 195 2.38 -1.73 14.95
C TRP A 195 1.28 -1.45 15.97
N LYS A 196 1.50 -0.54 16.93
CA LYS A 196 0.45 -0.10 17.85
C LYS A 196 -0.66 0.64 17.14
N ASN A 197 -0.32 1.57 16.26
CA ASN A 197 -1.30 2.41 15.57
C ASN A 197 -2.06 1.64 14.48
N VAL A 198 -1.39 0.73 13.78
CA VAL A 198 -2.03 -0.18 12.83
C VAL A 198 -3.00 -1.15 13.51
N ARG A 199 -2.76 -1.52 14.77
CA ARG A 199 -3.69 -2.34 15.56
C ARG A 199 -4.87 -1.54 16.15
N LEU A 200 -4.84 -0.21 16.08
CA LEU A 200 -5.89 0.69 16.57
C LEU A 200 -6.78 1.26 15.46
N LEU A 201 -6.42 1.04 14.17
CA LEU A 201 -7.21 1.32 12.97
C LEU A 201 -8.01 0.10 12.54
#